data_1aaf75bb9cdface458aca4651e9c0c03
#
_entry.id   1aaf75bb9cdface458aca4651e9c0c03
#
_cell.length_a   1.000
_cell.length_b   1.000
_cell.length_c   1.000
_cell.angle_alpha   90.00
_cell.angle_beta   90.00
_cell.angle_gamma   90.00
#
_symmetry.space_group_name_H-M   'P 1'
#
loop_
_entity.id
_entity.type
_entity.pdbx_description
1 polymer ?
#
loop_
_entity_poly.entity_id
_entity_poly.type
_entity_poly.pdbx_seq_one_letter_code
_entity_poly.pdbx_strand_id
1 'polypeptide(L)'
;LLRPKSRGTVTLKSSDPLDDPLIDPKFLSHPDDMKDMIEGYKKMMGILNMEPVNKYIKQHCQRPVDINDDADIEKAIRESADTVYHPVGTCKMGNDEEAVVNHRLKVHKVEGLRVVDASIMPTLIGGNTNAPTIMIGEKASDMILEDWARA
;
A
#
# COMPACT_ATOMS: atom_id res chain seq x y z
N LEU A 1 2.27 1.33 -9.94
CA LEU A 1 2.97 2.08 -8.87
C LEU A 1 3.27 1.13 -7.72
N LEU A 2 4.56 0.85 -7.45
CA LEU A 2 4.95 -0.11 -6.40
C LEU A 2 5.29 0.54 -5.05
N ARG A 3 5.72 1.80 -5.06
CA ARG A 3 6.15 2.51 -3.86
C ARG A 3 5.53 3.90 -3.79
N PRO A 4 4.21 3.99 -3.57
CA PRO A 4 3.52 5.26 -3.50
C PRO A 4 4.07 6.15 -2.37
N LYS A 5 4.12 7.45 -2.62
CA LYS A 5 4.47 8.47 -1.62
C LYS A 5 3.22 9.03 -0.93
N SER A 6 2.05 8.91 -1.57
CA SER A 6 0.77 9.25 -0.96
C SER A 6 0.56 8.49 0.34
N ARG A 7 0.01 9.15 1.35
CA ARG A 7 -0.31 8.56 2.65
C ARG A 7 -1.74 8.88 3.02
N GLY A 8 -2.48 7.83 3.37
CA GLY A 8 -3.83 7.93 3.87
C GLY A 8 -3.91 7.83 5.39
N THR A 9 -5.14 7.80 5.89
CA THR A 9 -5.43 7.70 7.32
C THR A 9 -6.54 6.68 7.57
N VAL A 10 -6.46 6.01 8.73
CA VAL A 10 -7.56 5.26 9.33
C VAL A 10 -7.81 5.87 10.70
N THR A 11 -9.01 6.38 10.93
CA THR A 11 -9.38 7.06 12.17
C THR A 11 -10.71 6.58 12.71
N LEU A 12 -10.98 6.83 13.99
CA LEU A 12 -12.27 6.55 14.58
C LEU A 12 -13.33 7.52 14.03
N LYS A 13 -14.51 6.99 13.70
CA LYS A 13 -15.68 7.78 13.30
C LYS A 13 -16.36 8.40 14.49
N SER A 14 -16.47 7.65 15.59
CA SER A 14 -17.08 8.09 16.86
C SER A 14 -16.47 7.34 18.05
N SER A 15 -17.03 7.52 19.24
CA SER A 15 -16.68 6.75 20.43
C SER A 15 -17.40 5.39 20.52
N ASP A 16 -18.31 5.08 19.61
CA ASP A 16 -18.97 3.76 19.54
C ASP A 16 -18.00 2.75 18.90
N PRO A 17 -17.58 1.68 19.62
CA PRO A 17 -16.67 0.67 19.08
C PRO A 17 -17.27 -0.18 17.95
N LEU A 18 -18.57 -0.09 17.71
CA LEU A 18 -19.25 -0.80 16.62
C LEU A 18 -19.34 0.03 15.34
N ASP A 19 -19.03 1.31 15.39
CA ASP A 19 -18.96 2.14 14.20
C ASP A 19 -17.75 1.75 13.33
N ASP A 20 -18.00 1.65 12.01
CA ASP A 20 -16.92 1.44 11.04
C ASP A 20 -15.89 2.60 11.09
N PRO A 21 -14.59 2.33 10.97
CA PRO A 21 -13.58 3.37 10.94
C PRO A 21 -13.70 4.23 9.68
N LEU A 22 -13.23 5.48 9.77
CA LEU A 22 -13.04 6.33 8.60
C LEU A 22 -11.73 5.94 7.92
N ILE A 23 -11.84 5.48 6.67
CA ILE A 23 -10.70 5.05 5.86
C ILE A 23 -10.56 6.03 4.69
N ASP A 24 -9.47 6.78 4.67
CA ASP A 24 -9.12 7.69 3.58
C ASP A 24 -7.73 7.33 3.03
N PRO A 25 -7.64 6.56 1.94
CA PRO A 25 -6.35 6.15 1.37
C PRO A 25 -5.57 7.29 0.73
N LYS A 26 -6.21 8.40 0.37
CA LYS A 26 -5.61 9.54 -0.33
C LYS A 26 -4.80 9.15 -1.55
N PHE A 27 -5.33 8.22 -2.36
CA PHE A 27 -4.66 7.75 -3.58
C PHE A 27 -4.27 8.91 -4.49
N LEU A 28 -3.04 8.86 -5.04
CA LEU A 28 -2.51 9.84 -5.98
C LEU A 28 -2.53 11.29 -5.45
N SER A 29 -2.49 11.48 -4.13
CA SER A 29 -2.41 12.81 -3.50
C SER A 29 -1.01 13.42 -3.58
N HIS A 30 0.04 12.59 -3.70
CA HIS A 30 1.40 13.07 -3.92
C HIS A 30 1.67 13.22 -5.43
N PRO A 31 2.20 14.36 -5.91
CA PRO A 31 2.38 14.62 -7.34
C PRO A 31 3.32 13.62 -8.04
N ASP A 32 4.33 13.10 -7.33
CA ASP A 32 5.25 12.13 -7.91
C ASP A 32 4.54 10.81 -8.24
N ASP A 33 3.52 10.41 -7.47
CA ASP A 33 2.76 9.18 -7.73
C ASP A 33 2.04 9.26 -9.07
N MET A 34 1.44 10.42 -9.39
CA MET A 34 0.81 10.64 -10.68
C MET A 34 1.82 10.65 -11.82
N LYS A 35 2.98 11.30 -11.62
CA LYS A 35 4.05 11.32 -12.61
C LYS A 35 4.53 9.90 -12.95
N ASP A 36 4.79 9.08 -11.92
CA ASP A 36 5.21 7.68 -12.09
C ASP A 36 4.11 6.85 -12.79
N MET A 37 2.84 7.10 -12.49
CA MET A 37 1.71 6.43 -13.14
C MET A 37 1.60 6.79 -14.61
N ILE A 38 1.76 8.07 -14.99
CA ILE A 38 1.75 8.53 -16.40
C ILE A 38 2.90 7.88 -17.17
N GLU A 39 4.10 7.87 -16.62
CA GLU A 39 5.26 7.21 -17.24
C GLU A 39 5.02 5.70 -17.40
N GLY A 40 4.49 5.06 -16.36
CA GLY A 40 4.12 3.64 -16.40
C GLY A 40 3.06 3.33 -17.46
N TYR A 41 2.05 4.19 -17.58
CA TYR A 41 1.00 4.06 -18.60
C TYR A 41 1.57 4.12 -20.01
N LYS A 42 2.45 5.11 -20.31
CA LYS A 42 3.11 5.23 -21.60
C LYS A 42 3.95 3.99 -21.93
N LYS A 43 4.72 3.48 -20.97
CA LYS A 43 5.53 2.25 -21.14
C LYS A 43 4.64 1.03 -21.42
N MET A 44 3.57 0.87 -20.66
CA MET A 44 2.60 -0.21 -20.85
C MET A 44 2.00 -0.17 -22.25
N MET A 45 1.51 0.99 -22.69
CA MET A 45 0.95 1.15 -24.03
C MET A 45 1.99 0.89 -25.14
N GLY A 46 3.24 1.31 -24.91
CA GLY A 46 4.35 0.97 -25.81
C GLY A 46 4.52 -0.55 -25.99
N ILE A 47 4.51 -1.30 -24.89
CA ILE A 47 4.61 -2.77 -24.91
C ILE A 47 3.40 -3.41 -25.61
N LEU A 48 2.19 -2.97 -25.31
CA LEU A 48 0.96 -3.50 -25.89
C LEU A 48 0.89 -3.30 -27.42
N ASN A 49 1.51 -2.22 -27.92
CA ASN A 49 1.56 -1.91 -29.35
C ASN A 49 2.70 -2.63 -30.09
N MET A 50 3.56 -3.38 -29.42
CA MET A 50 4.65 -4.13 -30.06
C MET A 50 4.18 -5.49 -30.59
N GLU A 51 4.73 -5.92 -31.74
CA GLU A 51 4.67 -7.31 -32.16
C GLU A 51 5.53 -8.20 -31.23
N PRO A 52 5.07 -9.41 -30.85
CA PRO A 52 3.84 -10.08 -31.29
C PRO A 52 2.59 -9.83 -30.42
N VAL A 53 2.66 -8.95 -29.39
CA VAL A 53 1.56 -8.75 -28.43
C VAL A 53 0.33 -8.13 -29.08
N ASN A 54 0.53 -7.10 -29.89
CA ASN A 54 -0.53 -6.34 -30.55
C ASN A 54 -1.54 -7.21 -31.32
N LYS A 55 -1.07 -8.25 -32.01
CA LYS A 55 -1.96 -9.13 -32.79
C LYS A 55 -3.01 -9.89 -31.96
N TYR A 56 -2.82 -10.01 -30.65
CA TYR A 56 -3.77 -10.66 -29.74
C TYR A 56 -4.75 -9.69 -29.11
N ILE A 57 -4.54 -8.39 -29.25
CA ILE A 57 -5.41 -7.35 -28.67
C ILE A 57 -6.53 -7.07 -29.65
N LYS A 58 -7.76 -7.47 -29.28
CA LYS A 58 -8.96 -7.19 -30.09
C LYS A 58 -9.58 -5.85 -29.77
N GLN A 59 -9.51 -5.41 -28.50
CA GLN A 59 -10.16 -4.22 -28.00
C GLN A 59 -9.51 -3.78 -26.68
N HIS A 60 -9.37 -2.48 -26.46
CA HIS A 60 -9.03 -1.92 -25.18
C HIS A 60 -10.29 -1.77 -24.32
N CYS A 61 -10.20 -2.13 -23.03
CA CYS A 61 -11.33 -2.04 -22.10
C CYS A 61 -11.65 -0.60 -21.68
N GLN A 62 -10.70 0.31 -21.87
CA GLN A 62 -10.85 1.73 -21.54
C GLN A 62 -11.16 2.56 -22.80
N ARG A 63 -11.64 3.80 -22.59
CA ARG A 63 -11.77 4.77 -23.67
C ARG A 63 -10.42 4.96 -24.39
N PRO A 64 -10.44 5.39 -25.64
CA PRO A 64 -9.22 5.85 -26.31
C PRO A 64 -8.55 6.97 -25.50
N VAL A 65 -7.24 6.92 -25.37
CA VAL A 65 -6.39 7.88 -24.64
C VAL A 65 -5.29 8.35 -25.57
N ASP A 66 -5.12 9.67 -25.69
CA ASP A 66 -3.96 10.22 -26.41
C ASP A 66 -2.70 10.04 -25.59
N ILE A 67 -1.84 9.10 -25.98
CA ILE A 67 -0.58 8.78 -25.29
C ILE A 67 0.43 9.95 -25.29
N ASN A 68 0.25 10.96 -26.14
CA ASN A 68 1.09 12.14 -26.22
C ASN A 68 0.56 13.31 -25.37
N ASP A 69 -0.64 13.18 -24.81
CA ASP A 69 -1.23 14.16 -23.91
C ASP A 69 -1.24 13.64 -22.47
N ASP A 70 -0.35 14.16 -21.63
CA ASP A 70 -0.26 13.79 -20.22
C ASP A 70 -1.53 14.11 -19.44
N ALA A 71 -2.26 15.15 -19.81
CA ALA A 71 -3.51 15.49 -19.14
C ALA A 71 -4.63 14.47 -19.46
N ASP A 72 -4.68 13.96 -20.69
CA ASP A 72 -5.62 12.90 -21.06
C ASP A 72 -5.27 11.56 -20.39
N ILE A 73 -3.97 11.24 -20.26
CA ILE A 73 -3.50 10.08 -19.51
C ILE A 73 -3.85 10.21 -18.02
N GLU A 74 -3.56 11.38 -17.39
CA GLU A 74 -3.92 11.62 -16.00
C GLU A 74 -5.42 11.44 -15.76
N LYS A 75 -6.26 11.99 -16.63
CA LYS A 75 -7.70 11.83 -16.55
C LYS A 75 -8.10 10.35 -16.60
N ALA A 76 -7.55 9.58 -17.54
CA ALA A 76 -7.82 8.15 -17.67
C ALA A 76 -7.39 7.36 -16.42
N ILE A 77 -6.24 7.70 -15.83
CA ILE A 77 -5.75 7.10 -14.59
C ILE A 77 -6.73 7.39 -13.46
N ARG A 78 -7.16 8.63 -13.26
CA ARG A 78 -8.10 9.00 -12.19
C ARG A 78 -9.47 8.34 -12.33
N GLU A 79 -9.90 8.09 -13.56
CA GLU A 79 -11.18 7.42 -13.86
C GLU A 79 -11.13 5.90 -13.63
N SER A 80 -9.95 5.26 -13.69
CA SER A 80 -9.82 3.81 -13.72
C SER A 80 -8.84 3.20 -12.73
N ALA A 81 -8.03 4.01 -12.02
CA ALA A 81 -7.09 3.48 -11.05
C ALA A 81 -7.83 2.88 -9.84
N ASP A 82 -7.35 1.73 -9.41
CA ASP A 82 -7.85 1.03 -8.24
C ASP A 82 -6.69 0.51 -7.40
N THR A 83 -6.99 0.05 -6.19
CA THR A 83 -6.02 -0.57 -5.29
C THR A 83 -5.66 -1.98 -5.75
N VAL A 84 -4.46 -2.43 -5.41
CA VAL A 84 -4.06 -3.85 -5.53
C VAL A 84 -4.20 -4.60 -4.21
N TYR A 85 -4.97 -4.06 -3.27
CA TYR A 85 -5.38 -4.69 -2.00
C TYR A 85 -4.21 -5.09 -1.10
N HIS A 86 -3.19 -4.24 -1.02
CA HIS A 86 -2.02 -4.41 -0.17
C HIS A 86 -1.85 -3.25 0.84
N PRO A 87 -2.85 -2.97 1.71
CA PRO A 87 -2.72 -1.90 2.71
C PRO A 87 -1.69 -2.28 3.77
N VAL A 88 -0.89 -1.30 4.20
CA VAL A 88 0.12 -1.44 5.27
C VAL A 88 0.23 -0.15 6.08
N GLY A 89 0.92 -0.20 7.22
CA GLY A 89 1.41 1.01 7.89
C GLY A 89 0.47 1.65 8.90
N THR A 90 -0.75 1.16 9.09
CA THR A 90 -1.71 1.74 10.06
C THR A 90 -1.27 1.56 11.52
N CYS A 91 -0.36 0.60 11.81
CA CYS A 91 0.29 0.40 13.10
C CYS A 91 1.82 0.40 12.93
N LYS A 92 2.36 1.37 12.16
CA LYS A 92 3.77 1.36 11.74
C LYS A 92 4.74 1.16 12.89
N MET A 93 5.78 0.38 12.63
CA MET A 93 6.91 0.19 13.53
C MET A 93 7.85 1.40 13.44
N GLY A 94 8.34 1.86 14.57
CA GLY A 94 9.29 2.95 14.63
C GLY A 94 9.53 3.48 16.05
N ASN A 95 10.29 4.58 16.14
CA ASN A 95 10.55 5.29 17.39
C ASN A 95 10.09 6.75 17.34
N ASP A 96 9.43 7.17 16.26
CA ASP A 96 8.83 8.49 16.13
C ASP A 96 7.47 8.55 16.83
N GLU A 97 6.91 9.77 16.97
CA GLU A 97 5.67 10.01 17.72
C GLU A 97 4.44 9.32 17.11
N GLU A 98 4.47 9.03 15.80
CA GLU A 98 3.38 8.36 15.11
C GLU A 98 3.55 6.83 15.08
N ALA A 99 4.68 6.30 15.57
CA ALA A 99 4.90 4.86 15.61
C ALA A 99 3.99 4.20 16.65
N VAL A 100 3.34 3.11 16.26
CA VAL A 100 2.43 2.35 17.12
C VAL A 100 3.19 1.25 17.86
N VAL A 101 4.15 0.59 17.21
CA VAL A 101 4.92 -0.50 17.80
C VAL A 101 6.43 -0.25 17.72
N ASN A 102 7.17 -0.83 18.66
CA ASN A 102 8.62 -0.84 18.66
C ASN A 102 9.20 -1.99 17.80
N HIS A 103 10.54 -2.12 17.77
CA HIS A 103 11.25 -3.16 17.02
C HIS A 103 10.98 -4.61 17.49
N ARG A 104 10.35 -4.79 18.66
CA ARG A 104 9.86 -6.09 19.14
C ARG A 104 8.34 -6.23 18.98
N LEU A 105 7.73 -5.39 18.17
CA LEU A 105 6.30 -5.38 17.84
C LEU A 105 5.37 -5.12 19.05
N LYS A 106 5.92 -4.64 20.17
CA LYS A 106 5.16 -4.24 21.36
C LYS A 106 4.57 -2.83 21.13
N VAL A 107 3.30 -2.66 21.46
CA VAL A 107 2.61 -1.39 21.36
C VAL A 107 3.23 -0.39 22.35
N HIS A 108 3.55 0.83 21.88
CA HIS A 108 4.04 1.89 22.75
C HIS A 108 2.98 2.27 23.81
N LYS A 109 3.42 2.48 25.05
CA LYS A 109 2.57 2.93 26.17
C LYS A 109 1.45 1.94 26.58
N VAL A 110 1.43 0.72 26.05
CA VAL A 110 0.47 -0.31 26.44
C VAL A 110 1.24 -1.59 26.74
N GLU A 111 1.13 -2.09 27.97
CA GLU A 111 1.81 -3.34 28.35
C GLU A 111 1.04 -4.57 27.88
N GLY A 112 1.77 -5.64 27.59
CA GLY A 112 1.19 -6.95 27.23
C GLY A 112 0.55 -7.02 25.84
N LEU A 113 0.64 -5.97 25.00
CA LEU A 113 0.02 -5.92 23.67
C LEU A 113 1.08 -5.84 22.56
N ARG A 114 0.83 -6.58 21.47
CA ARG A 114 1.61 -6.54 20.23
C ARG A 114 0.69 -6.37 19.01
N VAL A 115 1.25 -5.86 17.93
CA VAL A 115 0.64 -5.95 16.60
C VAL A 115 1.58 -6.77 15.72
N VAL A 116 1.03 -7.79 15.02
CA VAL A 116 1.82 -8.78 14.27
C VAL A 116 1.14 -9.04 12.93
N ASP A 117 1.16 -8.07 12.06
CA ASP A 117 0.62 -8.17 10.70
C ASP A 117 1.25 -7.11 9.76
N ALA A 118 0.73 -6.99 8.54
CA ALA A 118 1.24 -6.04 7.55
C ALA A 118 1.13 -4.57 7.99
N SER A 119 0.28 -4.24 8.97
CA SER A 119 0.10 -2.86 9.44
C SER A 119 1.34 -2.28 10.11
N ILE A 120 2.26 -3.14 10.60
CA ILE A 120 3.52 -2.69 11.20
C ILE A 120 4.55 -2.16 10.19
N MET A 121 4.39 -2.43 8.91
CA MET A 121 5.36 -1.99 7.88
C MET A 121 5.41 -0.46 7.83
N PRO A 122 6.57 0.19 8.02
CA PRO A 122 6.67 1.65 7.98
C PRO A 122 6.40 2.22 6.58
N THR A 123 6.71 1.45 5.55
CA THR A 123 6.48 1.78 4.15
C THR A 123 6.05 0.54 3.38
N LEU A 124 5.30 0.75 2.30
CA LEU A 124 4.92 -0.34 1.41
C LEU A 124 6.16 -0.91 0.71
N ILE A 125 6.30 -2.21 0.73
CA ILE A 125 7.35 -2.93 0.00
C ILE A 125 7.11 -2.90 -1.51
N GLY A 126 8.15 -3.20 -2.30
CA GLY A 126 8.08 -3.17 -3.77
C GLY A 126 7.48 -4.42 -4.42
N GLY A 127 6.51 -5.07 -3.80
CA GLY A 127 5.86 -6.27 -4.32
C GLY A 127 4.67 -6.71 -3.47
N ASN A 128 4.16 -7.92 -3.72
CA ASN A 128 3.05 -8.49 -2.94
C ASN A 128 3.41 -8.64 -1.46
N THR A 129 2.46 -8.32 -0.59
CA THR A 129 2.68 -8.26 0.85
C THR A 129 2.58 -9.60 1.57
N ASN A 130 2.15 -10.69 0.89
CA ASN A 130 1.92 -11.98 1.53
C ASN A 130 3.19 -12.57 2.17
N ALA A 131 4.28 -12.69 1.41
CA ALA A 131 5.52 -13.27 1.92
C ALA A 131 6.10 -12.50 3.12
N PRO A 132 6.25 -11.15 3.08
CA PRO A 132 6.71 -10.40 4.25
C PRO A 132 5.72 -10.44 5.42
N THR A 133 4.41 -10.57 5.20
CA THR A 133 3.44 -10.72 6.29
C THR A 133 3.63 -12.05 7.02
N ILE A 134 3.84 -13.15 6.28
CA ILE A 134 4.19 -14.45 6.87
C ILE A 134 5.50 -14.34 7.67
N MET A 135 6.53 -13.69 7.10
CA MET A 135 7.81 -13.47 7.80
C MET A 135 7.64 -12.67 9.09
N ILE A 136 6.77 -11.65 9.11
CA ILE A 136 6.44 -10.90 10.31
C ILE A 136 5.84 -11.83 11.39
N GLY A 137 4.91 -12.70 11.01
CA GLY A 137 4.30 -13.69 11.91
C GLY A 137 5.32 -14.66 12.51
N GLU A 138 6.16 -15.25 11.67
CA GLU A 138 7.23 -16.17 12.09
C GLU A 138 8.21 -15.48 13.05
N LYS A 139 8.70 -14.30 12.68
CA LYS A 139 9.63 -13.54 13.52
C LYS A 139 9.02 -13.10 14.84
N ALA A 140 7.76 -12.72 14.85
CA ALA A 140 7.05 -12.36 16.08
C ALA A 140 6.86 -13.56 17.01
N SER A 141 6.60 -14.74 16.45
CA SER A 141 6.54 -15.99 17.24
C SER A 141 7.82 -16.23 18.03
N ASP A 142 8.99 -16.11 17.36
CA ASP A 142 10.29 -16.23 18.05
C ASP A 142 10.43 -15.18 19.17
N MET A 143 10.08 -13.92 18.89
CA MET A 143 10.16 -12.84 19.89
C MET A 143 9.27 -13.08 21.10
N ILE A 144 8.08 -13.66 20.90
CA ILE A 144 7.14 -14.01 21.97
C ILE A 144 7.72 -15.12 22.83
N LEU A 145 8.21 -16.19 22.21
CA LEU A 145 8.81 -17.33 22.92
C LEU A 145 10.05 -16.90 23.71
N GLU A 146 10.91 -16.04 23.15
CA GLU A 146 12.06 -15.47 23.87
C GLU A 146 11.65 -14.67 25.10
N ASP A 147 10.58 -13.86 25.00
CA ASP A 147 10.11 -13.03 26.12
C ASP A 147 9.50 -13.91 27.22
N TRP A 148 8.80 -14.99 26.86
CA TRP A 148 8.25 -15.96 27.84
C TRP A 148 9.33 -16.77 28.55
N ALA A 149 10.41 -17.13 27.84
CA ALA A 149 11.53 -17.85 28.42
C ALA A 149 12.35 -17.00 29.43
N ARG A 150 12.17 -15.68 29.43
CA ARG A 150 12.86 -14.72 30.31
C ARG A 150 11.99 -14.24 31.48
N ALA A 151 10.70 -14.52 31.45
CA ALA A 151 9.72 -14.12 32.49
C ALA A 151 9.68 -15.16 33.63
#